data_d1f71b6571535245aac37f6138cff6ab
#
_entry.id   d1f71b6571535245aac37f6138cff6ab
#
_cell.length_a   1.000
_cell.length_b   1.000
_cell.length_c   1.000
_cell.angle_alpha   90.00
_cell.angle_beta   90.00
_cell.angle_gamma   90.00
#
_symmetry.space_group_name_H-M   'P 1'
#
loop_
_entity.id
_entity.type
_entity.pdbx_description
1 polymer ?
#
loop_
_entity_poly.entity_id
_entity_poly.type
_entity_poly.pdbx_seq_one_letter_code
_entity_poly.pdbx_strand_id
1 'polypeptide(L)'
;MKHVILSQIKIAVILLLPLVGCTEKRDSVEVSSVSLNTATIEMVEGETFNLVATVLPKDAEYDGVIWASSNASVASVNSGIVSALKEGTSTITASAGEKSATCSVKVSAKTIAVTSITLDKTSLSMQVGETETITATVKPDDTTDKTVTWSSSDESVVKVDNGKVIAINTGQAKITAAVGNIATSCDIVVYQSDNVIIYTTTDKKVLKPYNEAAFSSAIVSNTYIGDVGIITFEKPLTFIGGAAFYYQSKLQSIIIPETVSTIGEKSFQYCTGLLSVKLPQSLTLIKYKAFYWCRSLAALVFPDNVQEIGDEAFAYCYKAFENNTLTLPKKLQTISRGAFKDCNLLNVIWNENLNYIGSTAFCNNDFEEISIPGNVATIDHHCFETCRLLKKVEFQEGITKVDGYCFLYCVKLSKVILPSTITELGYIFPPML
;
A
#
# COMPACT_ATOMS: atom_id res chain seq x y z
N MET A 1 79.50 10.95 39.98
CA MET A 1 80.74 11.74 40.12
C MET A 1 80.30 13.20 40.29
N LYS A 2 80.33 13.69 41.53
CA LYS A 2 81.31 14.74 42.00
C LYS A 2 81.16 16.06 41.21
N HIS A 3 80.84 17.23 41.74
CA HIS A 3 81.32 17.83 42.98
C HIS A 3 80.44 19.01 43.43
N VAL A 4 80.22 19.05 44.68
CA VAL A 4 79.99 20.12 45.64
C VAL A 4 81.09 21.23 45.53
N ILE A 5 80.73 22.50 45.68
CA ILE A 5 81.53 23.52 46.37
C ILE A 5 80.59 24.51 47.08
N LEU A 6 80.73 24.53 48.41
CA LEU A 6 80.32 25.61 49.35
C LEU A 6 81.34 26.73 49.32
N SER A 7 80.96 27.97 49.52
CA SER A 7 81.74 28.98 50.28
C SER A 7 80.83 30.20 50.56
N GLN A 8 80.48 30.31 51.87
CA GLN A 8 81.00 31.17 52.91
C GLN A 8 80.63 32.70 52.78
N ILE A 9 79.62 33.14 53.56
CA ILE A 9 79.61 34.07 54.69
C ILE A 9 80.35 35.41 54.50
N LYS A 10 79.60 36.53 54.64
CA LYS A 10 79.97 37.64 55.51
C LYS A 10 78.69 38.36 56.05
N ILE A 11 78.58 38.36 57.36
CA ILE A 11 77.63 39.11 58.18
C ILE A 11 78.12 40.57 58.23
N ALA A 12 77.27 41.51 57.94
CA ALA A 12 77.42 42.92 58.36
C ALA A 12 76.10 43.33 59.07
N VAL A 13 76.19 43.45 60.38
CA VAL A 13 75.21 44.06 61.28
C VAL A 13 75.24 45.57 61.08
N ILE A 14 74.14 46.14 60.54
CA ILE A 14 73.92 47.57 60.61
C ILE A 14 72.65 47.77 61.39
N LEU A 15 72.77 48.36 62.57
CA LEU A 15 71.67 48.84 63.41
C LEU A 15 71.04 50.04 62.74
N LEU A 16 69.77 50.05 62.42
CA LEU A 16 69.02 51.23 62.04
C LEU A 16 67.64 51.26 62.72
N LEU A 17 67.31 52.33 63.31
CA LEU A 17 66.11 52.70 64.04
C LEU A 17 64.82 52.45 63.24
N PRO A 18 63.71 52.24 63.92
CA PRO A 18 62.39 52.07 63.24
C PRO A 18 61.91 53.46 62.79
N LEU A 19 61.81 53.66 61.49
CA LEU A 19 60.91 54.58 60.88
C LEU A 19 59.50 54.00 60.95
N VAL A 20 58.66 54.58 61.79
CA VAL A 20 57.19 54.39 61.79
C VAL A 20 56.70 54.97 60.48
N GLY A 21 56.64 54.12 59.39
CA GLY A 21 55.88 54.45 58.20
C GLY A 21 54.43 54.07 58.41
N CYS A 22 53.64 55.09 58.46
CA CYS A 22 52.17 54.98 58.43
C CYS A 22 51.84 54.32 57.06
N THR A 23 51.66 52.98 56.98
CA THR A 23 51.02 52.36 55.84
C THR A 23 49.54 52.68 55.96
N GLU A 24 49.07 53.69 55.19
CA GLU A 24 47.67 53.81 54.87
C GLU A 24 47.28 52.46 54.24
N LYS A 25 46.45 51.73 54.98
CA LYS A 25 45.70 50.61 54.49
C LYS A 25 44.79 51.14 53.42
N ARG A 26 45.14 51.10 52.14
CA ARG A 26 44.15 51.32 51.10
C ARG A 26 43.05 50.31 51.36
N ASP A 27 41.88 50.75 51.71
CA ASP A 27 40.69 49.93 51.75
C ASP A 27 40.50 49.43 50.34
N SER A 28 40.64 48.11 50.16
CA SER A 28 40.39 47.45 48.88
C SER A 28 38.95 47.70 48.46
N VAL A 29 38.77 48.21 47.26
CA VAL A 29 37.44 48.47 46.74
C VAL A 29 36.84 47.12 46.32
N GLU A 30 35.84 46.67 47.08
CA GLU A 30 35.18 45.37 46.82
C GLU A 30 34.23 45.43 45.63
N VAL A 31 34.04 44.26 44.95
CA VAL A 31 33.06 44.10 43.89
C VAL A 31 31.65 44.26 44.45
N SER A 32 30.89 45.24 43.96
CA SER A 32 29.52 45.49 44.37
C SER A 32 28.53 44.71 43.52
N SER A 33 28.79 44.53 42.22
CA SER A 33 27.95 43.76 41.31
C SER A 33 28.71 43.22 40.10
N VAL A 34 28.19 42.11 39.58
CA VAL A 34 28.56 41.54 38.29
C VAL A 34 27.27 41.51 37.44
N SER A 35 27.36 41.89 36.17
CA SER A 35 26.26 41.79 35.22
C SER A 35 26.79 41.22 33.89
N LEU A 36 25.88 40.58 33.14
CA LEU A 36 26.18 40.04 31.82
C LEU A 36 25.42 40.85 30.74
N ASN A 37 25.98 40.93 29.54
CA ASN A 37 25.35 41.62 28.40
C ASN A 37 24.01 40.96 27.95
N THR A 38 23.75 39.73 28.33
CA THR A 38 22.47 39.04 28.16
C THR A 38 22.23 38.01 29.27
N ALA A 39 20.97 37.75 29.59
CA ALA A 39 20.55 36.73 30.56
C ALA A 39 20.18 35.40 29.89
N THR A 40 19.97 35.37 28.58
CA THR A 40 19.61 34.16 27.81
C THR A 40 20.28 34.16 26.45
N ILE A 41 20.66 32.97 25.97
CA ILE A 41 21.25 32.73 24.65
C ILE A 41 20.58 31.48 24.07
N GLU A 42 20.10 31.57 22.82
CA GLU A 42 19.74 30.42 22.00
C GLU A 42 20.81 30.25 20.94
N MET A 43 21.32 29.00 20.79
CA MET A 43 22.43 28.67 19.90
C MET A 43 22.12 27.33 19.20
N VAL A 44 22.70 27.12 18.03
CA VAL A 44 22.73 25.82 17.36
C VAL A 44 24.08 25.16 17.66
N GLU A 45 24.10 23.84 17.78
CA GLU A 45 25.32 23.04 17.97
C GLU A 45 26.42 23.43 16.97
N GLY A 46 27.61 23.71 17.49
CA GLY A 46 28.77 24.21 16.75
C GLY A 46 28.93 25.75 16.73
N GLU A 47 27.96 26.51 17.20
CA GLU A 47 28.05 27.97 17.27
C GLU A 47 28.82 28.44 18.50
N THR A 48 29.33 29.66 18.42
CA THR A 48 29.97 30.35 19.53
C THR A 48 29.32 31.71 19.78
N PHE A 49 29.29 32.16 21.06
CA PHE A 49 28.73 33.45 21.46
C PHE A 49 29.69 34.13 22.46
N ASN A 50 29.91 35.45 22.28
CA ASN A 50 30.72 36.24 23.20
C ASN A 50 29.85 36.84 24.31
N LEU A 51 29.91 36.24 25.49
CA LEU A 51 29.26 36.68 26.70
C LEU A 51 30.19 37.61 27.47
N VAL A 52 29.78 38.85 27.72
CA VAL A 52 30.59 39.88 28.33
C VAL A 52 30.13 40.15 29.76
N ALA A 53 31.05 40.04 30.71
CA ALA A 53 30.79 40.39 32.11
C ALA A 53 31.26 41.84 32.38
N THR A 54 30.39 42.61 33.06
CA THR A 54 30.68 43.95 33.57
C THR A 54 30.72 43.89 35.09
N VAL A 55 31.87 44.26 35.66
CA VAL A 55 32.09 44.33 37.12
C VAL A 55 32.07 45.78 37.59
N LEU A 56 31.35 46.05 38.64
CA LEU A 56 31.25 47.39 39.26
C LEU A 56 31.66 47.32 40.73
N PRO A 57 32.24 48.42 41.27
CA PRO A 57 32.74 49.59 40.55
C PRO A 57 33.96 49.23 39.68
N LYS A 58 34.33 50.08 38.73
CA LYS A 58 35.41 49.78 37.75
C LYS A 58 36.78 49.70 38.38
N ASP A 59 36.99 50.26 39.57
CA ASP A 59 38.18 50.27 40.37
C ASP A 59 38.21 49.19 41.45
N ALA A 60 37.24 48.25 41.42
CA ALA A 60 37.20 47.09 42.31
C ALA A 60 38.45 46.19 42.08
N GLU A 61 39.03 45.73 43.21
CA GLU A 61 40.17 44.78 43.17
C GLU A 61 39.65 43.36 43.23
N TYR A 62 39.94 42.55 42.15
CA TYR A 62 39.56 41.12 42.05
C TYR A 62 40.53 40.39 41.08
N ASP A 63 40.65 39.09 41.25
CA ASP A 63 41.60 38.26 40.49
C ASP A 63 41.16 37.92 39.06
N GLY A 64 40.22 38.71 38.49
CA GLY A 64 39.63 38.45 37.18
C GLY A 64 38.27 37.78 37.28
N VAL A 65 37.53 37.70 36.14
CA VAL A 65 36.24 37.03 36.06
C VAL A 65 36.42 35.56 35.91
N ILE A 66 35.87 34.77 36.83
CA ILE A 66 35.86 33.32 36.80
C ILE A 66 34.58 32.87 36.06
N TRP A 67 34.73 32.09 35.05
CA TRP A 67 33.63 31.56 34.23
C TRP A 67 33.39 30.05 34.51
N ALA A 68 32.14 29.66 34.66
CA ALA A 68 31.76 28.28 34.88
C ALA A 68 30.50 27.93 34.07
N SER A 69 30.41 26.68 33.66
CA SER A 69 29.22 26.10 33.01
C SER A 69 28.60 25.05 33.93
N SER A 70 27.31 25.08 34.14
CA SER A 70 26.60 24.04 34.90
C SER A 70 26.59 22.67 34.18
N ASN A 71 26.72 22.69 32.85
CA ASN A 71 26.83 21.49 32.01
C ASN A 71 27.76 21.77 30.82
N ALA A 72 29.07 21.55 31.02
CA ALA A 72 30.10 21.81 30.02
C ALA A 72 30.02 20.87 28.80
N SER A 73 29.25 19.76 28.87
CA SER A 73 29.00 18.90 27.72
C SER A 73 27.93 19.45 26.77
N VAL A 74 27.04 20.35 27.25
CA VAL A 74 26.06 21.06 26.47
C VAL A 74 26.62 22.38 25.94
N ALA A 75 27.14 23.23 26.84
CA ALA A 75 27.75 24.47 26.47
C ALA A 75 28.99 24.72 27.38
N SER A 76 30.18 24.87 26.79
CA SER A 76 31.40 25.22 27.49
C SER A 76 31.58 26.74 27.44
N VAL A 77 32.39 27.26 28.39
CA VAL A 77 32.79 28.69 28.42
C VAL A 77 34.30 28.82 28.68
N ASN A 78 34.94 29.68 27.92
CA ASN A 78 36.34 30.04 28.13
C ASN A 78 36.49 31.54 27.92
N SER A 79 36.89 32.26 28.99
CA SER A 79 37.11 33.71 28.95
C SER A 79 35.92 34.49 28.33
N GLY A 80 34.68 34.06 28.62
CA GLY A 80 33.44 34.65 28.09
C GLY A 80 32.99 34.12 26.73
N ILE A 81 33.80 33.36 26.02
CA ILE A 81 33.38 32.69 24.77
C ILE A 81 32.60 31.42 25.14
N VAL A 82 31.32 31.40 24.87
CA VAL A 82 30.43 30.26 25.03
C VAL A 82 30.44 29.46 23.74
N SER A 83 30.69 28.15 23.85
CA SER A 83 30.63 27.22 22.69
C SER A 83 29.51 26.20 22.89
N ALA A 84 28.58 26.12 21.92
CA ALA A 84 27.49 25.16 21.88
C ALA A 84 28.01 23.80 21.42
N LEU A 85 27.97 22.77 22.26
CA LEU A 85 28.61 21.45 21.99
C LEU A 85 27.59 20.36 21.71
N LYS A 86 26.42 20.40 22.38
CA LYS A 86 25.38 19.38 22.26
C LYS A 86 24.02 19.95 22.63
N GLU A 87 22.95 19.44 22.01
CA GLU A 87 21.57 19.79 22.35
C GLU A 87 21.32 19.66 23.86
N GLY A 88 20.62 20.67 24.42
CA GLY A 88 20.27 20.74 25.83
C GLY A 88 20.26 22.16 26.37
N THR A 89 20.29 22.27 27.71
CA THR A 89 20.37 23.55 28.42
C THR A 89 21.55 23.55 29.36
N SER A 90 22.21 24.71 29.50
CA SER A 90 23.26 24.93 30.46
C SER A 90 23.16 26.37 31.03
N THR A 91 23.63 26.59 32.24
CA THR A 91 23.77 27.94 32.83
C THR A 91 25.24 28.32 32.89
N ILE A 92 25.57 29.42 32.25
CA ILE A 92 26.93 30.01 32.35
C ILE A 92 26.92 31.04 33.50
N THR A 93 27.87 30.93 34.39
CA THR A 93 28.05 31.81 35.52
C THR A 93 29.36 32.56 35.36
N ALA A 94 29.32 33.88 35.50
CA ALA A 94 30.49 34.77 35.66
C ALA A 94 30.55 35.27 37.08
N SER A 95 31.68 35.05 37.75
CA SER A 95 31.91 35.47 39.15
C SER A 95 33.15 36.35 39.26
N ALA A 96 33.06 37.43 40.09
CA ALA A 96 34.14 38.27 40.47
C ALA A 96 34.00 38.62 41.96
N GLY A 97 35.00 38.33 42.79
CA GLY A 97 34.86 38.36 44.23
C GLY A 97 33.71 37.47 44.71
N GLU A 98 32.84 38.03 45.58
CA GLU A 98 31.64 37.29 46.07
C GLU A 98 30.39 37.47 45.23
N LYS A 99 30.50 38.20 44.12
CA LYS A 99 29.35 38.52 43.24
C LYS A 99 29.39 37.67 41.99
N SER A 100 28.19 37.31 41.49
CA SER A 100 28.06 36.54 40.25
C SER A 100 26.83 36.95 39.46
N ALA A 101 26.84 36.66 38.15
CA ALA A 101 25.69 36.75 37.24
C ALA A 101 25.61 35.52 36.39
N THR A 102 24.41 35.16 35.97
CA THR A 102 24.15 33.93 35.20
C THR A 102 23.50 34.25 33.87
N CYS A 103 23.77 33.39 32.87
CA CYS A 103 23.12 33.40 31.58
C CYS A 103 22.65 31.97 31.28
N SER A 104 21.37 31.83 30.94
CA SER A 104 20.81 30.54 30.48
C SER A 104 21.13 30.35 29.00
N VAL A 105 21.73 29.22 28.66
CA VAL A 105 22.07 28.84 27.28
C VAL A 105 21.23 27.65 26.89
N LYS A 106 20.45 27.78 25.80
CA LYS A 106 19.70 26.70 25.16
C LYS A 106 20.40 26.36 23.84
N VAL A 107 20.85 25.13 23.70
CA VAL A 107 21.47 24.60 22.47
C VAL A 107 20.47 23.70 21.77
N SER A 108 20.21 23.98 20.50
CA SER A 108 19.40 23.15 19.60
C SER A 108 20.33 22.27 18.74
N ALA A 109 19.86 21.08 18.38
CA ALA A 109 20.59 20.22 17.48
C ALA A 109 20.80 20.88 16.11
N LYS A 110 21.94 20.65 15.49
CA LYS A 110 22.21 21.12 14.13
C LYS A 110 21.43 20.28 13.14
N THR A 111 20.54 20.93 12.36
CA THR A 111 19.80 20.27 11.28
C THR A 111 20.64 20.32 10.00
N ILE A 112 20.95 19.16 9.45
CA ILE A 112 21.62 19.04 8.14
C ILE A 112 20.57 18.63 7.13
N ALA A 113 20.25 19.53 6.21
CA ALA A 113 19.23 19.29 5.18
C ALA A 113 19.72 18.31 4.11
N VAL A 114 18.78 17.56 3.56
CA VAL A 114 19.01 16.72 2.37
C VAL A 114 19.28 17.64 1.17
N THR A 115 20.34 17.33 0.42
CA THR A 115 20.69 18.07 -0.82
C THR A 115 20.35 17.29 -2.08
N SER A 116 20.37 15.96 -2.00
CA SER A 116 20.00 15.09 -3.12
C SER A 116 19.58 13.71 -2.66
N ILE A 117 18.74 13.07 -3.49
CA ILE A 117 18.41 11.64 -3.44
C ILE A 117 18.67 11.04 -4.82
N THR A 118 19.29 9.89 -4.89
CA THR A 118 19.56 9.16 -6.15
C THR A 118 19.13 7.71 -6.02
N LEU A 119 18.77 7.08 -7.14
CA LEU A 119 18.46 5.66 -7.22
C LEU A 119 19.57 4.91 -7.95
N ASP A 120 19.81 3.66 -7.57
CA ASP A 120 20.72 2.73 -8.25
C ASP A 120 20.20 2.31 -9.63
N LYS A 121 18.87 2.42 -9.86
CA LYS A 121 18.18 2.10 -11.11
C LYS A 121 17.27 3.26 -11.52
N THR A 122 17.37 3.72 -12.76
CA THR A 122 16.52 4.79 -13.33
C THR A 122 15.44 4.26 -14.26
N SER A 123 15.57 3.01 -14.72
CA SER A 123 14.58 2.29 -15.49
C SER A 123 14.67 0.78 -15.25
N LEU A 124 13.52 0.08 -15.34
CA LEU A 124 13.41 -1.36 -15.23
C LEU A 124 12.42 -1.90 -16.26
N SER A 125 12.69 -3.12 -16.76
CA SER A 125 11.73 -3.93 -17.50
C SER A 125 11.50 -5.21 -16.72
N MET A 126 10.24 -5.49 -16.36
CA MET A 126 9.85 -6.60 -15.47
C MET A 126 8.75 -7.43 -16.08
N GLN A 127 8.73 -8.74 -15.79
CA GLN A 127 7.57 -9.58 -16.07
C GLN A 127 6.53 -9.47 -14.95
N VAL A 128 5.27 -9.65 -15.28
CA VAL A 128 4.20 -9.78 -14.29
C VAL A 128 4.59 -10.86 -13.27
N GLY A 129 4.54 -10.52 -11.97
CA GLY A 129 4.97 -11.35 -10.85
C GLY A 129 6.43 -11.22 -10.43
N GLU A 130 7.28 -10.58 -11.21
CA GLU A 130 8.66 -10.31 -10.79
C GLU A 130 8.73 -9.29 -9.66
N THR A 131 9.77 -9.45 -8.84
CA THR A 131 10.12 -8.51 -7.78
C THR A 131 11.55 -8.05 -7.94
N GLU A 132 11.78 -6.76 -7.74
CA GLU A 132 13.10 -6.13 -7.77
C GLU A 132 13.27 -5.19 -6.59
N THR A 133 14.52 -4.85 -6.28
CA THR A 133 14.82 -3.85 -5.25
C THR A 133 15.49 -2.66 -5.91
N ILE A 134 14.99 -1.47 -5.61
CA ILE A 134 15.56 -0.18 -5.97
C ILE A 134 16.11 0.44 -4.69
N THR A 135 17.39 0.81 -4.71
CA THR A 135 18.07 1.40 -3.56
C THR A 135 18.18 2.91 -3.72
N ALA A 136 17.72 3.64 -2.71
CA ALA A 136 17.86 5.08 -2.64
C ALA A 136 19.10 5.48 -1.83
N THR A 137 19.88 6.42 -2.32
CA THR A 137 21.01 7.03 -1.62
C THR A 137 20.70 8.50 -1.36
N VAL A 138 20.71 8.90 -0.09
CA VAL A 138 20.44 10.26 0.38
C VAL A 138 21.76 10.95 0.69
N LYS A 139 21.95 12.19 0.25
CA LYS A 139 23.13 13.01 0.52
C LYS A 139 22.75 14.35 1.16
N PRO A 140 23.62 14.91 2.00
CA PRO A 140 24.88 14.36 2.47
C PRO A 140 24.68 13.17 3.43
N ASP A 141 25.74 12.37 3.68
CA ASP A 141 25.66 11.16 4.49
C ASP A 141 25.31 11.42 5.98
N ASP A 142 25.54 12.62 6.45
CA ASP A 142 25.26 13.08 7.81
C ASP A 142 23.93 13.87 7.93
N THR A 143 23.08 13.81 6.90
CA THR A 143 21.76 14.48 6.97
C THR A 143 20.93 13.99 8.16
N THR A 144 20.16 14.92 8.75
CA THR A 144 19.38 14.67 9.97
C THR A 144 18.19 13.76 9.70
N ASP A 145 17.51 13.93 8.56
CA ASP A 145 16.40 13.08 8.13
C ASP A 145 16.84 12.23 6.93
N LYS A 146 16.80 10.91 7.10
CA LYS A 146 17.08 9.89 6.06
C LYS A 146 15.87 9.08 5.67
N THR A 147 14.69 9.47 6.13
CA THR A 147 13.44 8.73 5.91
C THR A 147 13.03 8.86 4.45
N VAL A 148 13.21 7.79 3.68
CA VAL A 148 12.78 7.72 2.29
C VAL A 148 11.33 7.27 2.23
N THR A 149 10.47 8.07 1.60
CA THR A 149 9.10 7.70 1.23
C THR A 149 9.06 7.19 -0.20
N TRP A 150 8.29 6.13 -0.44
CA TRP A 150 8.16 5.50 -1.74
C TRP A 150 6.72 5.57 -2.23
N SER A 151 6.54 5.81 -3.52
CA SER A 151 5.22 5.80 -4.14
C SER A 151 5.29 5.29 -5.58
N SER A 152 4.17 4.73 -6.05
CA SER A 152 3.96 4.34 -7.44
C SER A 152 2.97 5.29 -8.11
N SER A 153 3.19 5.66 -9.36
CA SER A 153 2.23 6.42 -10.16
C SER A 153 1.00 5.60 -10.54
N ASP A 154 1.14 4.25 -10.54
CA ASP A 154 0.06 3.31 -10.80
C ASP A 154 0.30 2.00 -10.04
N GLU A 155 -0.36 1.86 -8.89
CA GLU A 155 -0.27 0.66 -8.05
C GLU A 155 -0.97 -0.56 -8.66
N SER A 156 -1.80 -0.38 -9.67
CA SER A 156 -2.38 -1.48 -10.41
C SER A 156 -1.37 -2.14 -11.35
N VAL A 157 -0.32 -1.42 -11.75
CA VAL A 157 0.78 -1.90 -12.61
C VAL A 157 1.98 -2.34 -11.78
N VAL A 158 2.45 -1.50 -10.86
CA VAL A 158 3.60 -1.78 -9.97
C VAL A 158 3.31 -1.27 -8.57
N LYS A 159 3.47 -2.14 -7.58
CA LYS A 159 3.50 -1.74 -6.16
C LYS A 159 4.92 -1.59 -5.66
N VAL A 160 5.10 -0.70 -4.68
CA VAL A 160 6.39 -0.50 -4.01
C VAL A 160 6.23 -0.52 -2.49
N ASP A 161 7.13 -1.22 -1.81
CA ASP A 161 7.25 -1.23 -0.36
C ASP A 161 8.73 -1.14 0.03
N ASN A 162 9.13 -0.02 0.65
CA ASN A 162 10.51 0.23 1.07
C ASN A 162 11.57 -0.04 -0.01
N GLY A 163 11.29 0.40 -1.26
CA GLY A 163 12.17 0.20 -2.42
C GLY A 163 12.03 -1.17 -3.08
N LYS A 164 11.32 -2.13 -2.48
CA LYS A 164 11.00 -3.39 -3.12
C LYS A 164 9.79 -3.21 -4.03
N VAL A 165 9.97 -3.39 -5.33
CA VAL A 165 8.92 -3.26 -6.35
C VAL A 165 8.40 -4.63 -6.77
N ILE A 166 7.10 -4.68 -7.08
CA ILE A 166 6.38 -5.89 -7.51
C ILE A 166 5.57 -5.53 -8.75
N ALA A 167 5.83 -6.23 -9.85
CA ALA A 167 5.08 -6.10 -11.09
C ALA A 167 3.73 -6.84 -11.00
N ILE A 168 2.61 -6.12 -11.08
CA ILE A 168 1.25 -6.66 -10.89
C ILE A 168 0.54 -6.92 -12.21
N ASN A 169 0.51 -5.92 -13.10
CA ASN A 169 -0.12 -5.99 -14.41
C ASN A 169 0.80 -5.41 -15.47
N THR A 170 0.57 -5.76 -16.73
CA THR A 170 1.21 -5.12 -17.88
C THR A 170 0.90 -3.64 -17.94
N GLY A 171 1.89 -2.84 -18.28
CA GLY A 171 1.76 -1.38 -18.37
C GLY A 171 3.06 -0.67 -18.04
N GLN A 172 2.93 0.61 -17.73
CA GLN A 172 4.04 1.46 -17.32
C GLN A 172 3.70 2.14 -16.00
N ALA A 173 4.66 2.22 -15.11
CA ALA A 173 4.54 2.96 -13.85
C ALA A 173 5.86 3.65 -13.52
N LYS A 174 5.78 4.75 -12.78
CA LYS A 174 6.92 5.52 -12.27
C LYS A 174 6.99 5.32 -10.76
N ILE A 175 8.09 4.77 -10.26
CA ILE A 175 8.36 4.67 -8.84
C ILE A 175 9.14 5.90 -8.41
N THR A 176 8.63 6.60 -7.39
CA THR A 176 9.24 7.81 -6.83
C THR A 176 9.74 7.54 -5.43
N ALA A 177 10.99 7.92 -5.16
CA ALA A 177 11.58 7.97 -3.84
C ALA A 177 11.78 9.43 -3.42
N ALA A 178 11.34 9.83 -2.24
CA ALA A 178 11.41 11.20 -1.75
C ALA A 178 11.85 11.30 -0.30
N VAL A 179 12.60 12.36 0.01
CA VAL A 179 12.90 12.81 1.39
C VAL A 179 12.55 14.28 1.48
N GLY A 180 11.53 14.62 2.26
CA GLY A 180 10.96 15.98 2.27
C GLY A 180 10.50 16.41 0.87
N ASN A 181 11.05 17.52 0.37
CA ASN A 181 10.69 18.06 -0.95
C ASN A 181 11.63 17.60 -2.09
N ILE A 182 12.61 16.75 -1.80
CA ILE A 182 13.58 16.27 -2.80
C ILE A 182 13.19 14.85 -3.21
N ALA A 183 12.98 14.65 -4.51
CA ALA A 183 12.54 13.38 -5.06
C ALA A 183 13.31 12.98 -6.31
N THR A 184 13.33 11.68 -6.58
CA THR A 184 13.86 11.06 -7.80
C THR A 184 12.97 9.90 -8.21
N SER A 185 13.09 9.40 -9.43
CA SER A 185 12.21 8.33 -9.90
C SER A 185 12.89 7.30 -10.79
N CYS A 186 12.27 6.11 -10.87
CA CYS A 186 12.60 5.02 -11.76
C CYS A 186 11.37 4.71 -12.63
N ASP A 187 11.55 4.64 -13.97
CA ASP A 187 10.50 4.25 -14.90
C ASP A 187 10.47 2.73 -15.04
N ILE A 188 9.28 2.12 -14.89
CA ILE A 188 9.11 0.65 -14.95
C ILE A 188 8.14 0.30 -16.07
N VAL A 189 8.56 -0.62 -16.95
CA VAL A 189 7.72 -1.25 -17.97
C VAL A 189 7.48 -2.70 -17.56
N VAL A 190 6.21 -3.10 -17.45
CA VAL A 190 5.80 -4.46 -17.10
C VAL A 190 5.19 -5.15 -18.30
N TYR A 191 5.69 -6.34 -18.63
CA TYR A 191 5.18 -7.21 -19.68
C TYR A 191 4.65 -8.51 -19.12
N GLN A 192 3.81 -9.24 -19.88
CA GLN A 192 3.06 -10.42 -19.43
C GLN A 192 3.99 -11.54 -18.95
N SER A 193 3.57 -12.23 -17.88
CA SER A 193 4.15 -13.50 -17.47
C SER A 193 3.06 -14.58 -17.50
N ASP A 194 3.33 -15.68 -18.22
CA ASP A 194 2.38 -16.76 -18.47
C ASP A 194 2.41 -17.86 -17.39
N ASN A 195 3.35 -17.78 -16.46
CA ASN A 195 3.56 -18.77 -15.39
C ASN A 195 3.36 -18.20 -13.99
N VAL A 196 2.57 -17.11 -13.84
CA VAL A 196 2.34 -16.47 -12.54
C VAL A 196 0.86 -16.19 -12.34
N ILE A 197 0.31 -16.58 -11.19
CA ILE A 197 -0.95 -16.08 -10.65
C ILE A 197 -0.64 -15.04 -9.58
N ILE A 198 -1.27 -13.87 -9.68
CA ILE A 198 -1.25 -12.83 -8.64
C ILE A 198 -2.57 -12.84 -7.90
N TYR A 199 -2.52 -12.72 -6.57
CA TYR A 199 -3.72 -12.69 -5.74
C TYR A 199 -3.57 -11.76 -4.54
N THR A 200 -4.69 -11.39 -3.93
CA THR A 200 -4.73 -10.73 -2.62
C THR A 200 -5.61 -11.52 -1.66
N THR A 201 -5.36 -11.37 -0.36
CA THR A 201 -6.16 -11.99 0.69
C THR A 201 -6.59 -10.97 1.75
N THR A 202 -7.72 -11.22 2.40
CA THR A 202 -8.25 -10.32 3.45
C THR A 202 -7.38 -10.26 4.70
N ASP A 203 -6.55 -11.27 4.95
CA ASP A 203 -5.63 -11.35 6.11
C ASP A 203 -4.17 -11.08 5.73
N LYS A 204 -3.91 -10.70 4.48
CA LYS A 204 -2.57 -10.37 3.95
C LYS A 204 -1.55 -11.50 4.16
N LYS A 205 -1.98 -12.75 3.98
CA LYS A 205 -1.14 -13.95 4.16
C LYS A 205 -1.14 -14.81 2.91
N VAL A 206 -0.10 -15.65 2.81
CA VAL A 206 -0.01 -16.69 1.77
C VAL A 206 -1.27 -17.54 1.77
N LEU A 207 -1.92 -17.63 0.62
CA LEU A 207 -3.06 -18.50 0.37
C LEU A 207 -2.57 -19.85 -0.19
N LYS A 208 -2.76 -20.92 0.56
CA LYS A 208 -2.48 -22.24 0.03
C LYS A 208 -3.65 -22.70 -0.85
N PRO A 209 -3.45 -23.01 -2.14
CA PRO A 209 -4.48 -23.61 -2.98
C PRO A 209 -5.07 -24.87 -2.33
N TYR A 210 -6.37 -25.09 -2.49
CA TYR A 210 -7.03 -26.28 -1.94
C TYR A 210 -6.53 -27.56 -2.61
N ASN A 211 -6.31 -27.50 -3.93
CA ASN A 211 -5.78 -28.59 -4.74
C ASN A 211 -4.60 -28.10 -5.59
N GLU A 212 -3.39 -28.30 -5.09
CA GLU A 212 -2.16 -27.88 -5.80
C GLU A 212 -1.92 -28.68 -7.10
N ALA A 213 -2.44 -29.91 -7.19
CA ALA A 213 -2.33 -30.73 -8.40
C ALA A 213 -3.33 -30.33 -9.50
N ALA A 214 -4.21 -29.37 -9.24
CA ALA A 214 -5.22 -28.93 -10.20
C ALA A 214 -4.69 -27.97 -11.28
N PHE A 215 -3.44 -27.57 -11.21
CA PHE A 215 -2.85 -26.67 -12.21
C PHE A 215 -2.15 -27.46 -13.32
N SER A 216 -2.11 -26.88 -14.54
CA SER A 216 -1.40 -27.48 -15.69
C SER A 216 0.12 -27.53 -15.53
N SER A 217 0.66 -26.92 -14.47
CA SER A 217 2.09 -26.86 -14.17
C SER A 217 2.31 -26.92 -12.65
N ALA A 218 3.45 -27.47 -12.24
CA ALA A 218 3.82 -27.54 -10.83
C ALA A 218 4.08 -26.15 -10.23
N ILE A 219 3.68 -25.96 -8.97
CA ILE A 219 3.99 -24.74 -8.22
C ILE A 219 5.45 -24.77 -7.77
N VAL A 220 6.23 -23.76 -8.17
CA VAL A 220 7.63 -23.56 -7.76
C VAL A 220 7.71 -22.76 -6.49
N SER A 221 6.88 -21.71 -6.38
CA SER A 221 6.85 -20.86 -5.19
C SER A 221 5.46 -20.29 -4.97
N ASN A 222 5.16 -19.97 -3.72
CA ASN A 222 3.97 -19.21 -3.31
C ASN A 222 4.38 -18.29 -2.18
N THR A 223 4.46 -17.00 -2.45
CA THR A 223 4.95 -15.97 -1.53
C THR A 223 3.93 -14.85 -1.37
N TYR A 224 4.03 -14.11 -0.25
CA TYR A 224 3.20 -12.91 -0.01
C TYR A 224 4.12 -11.75 0.38
N ILE A 225 4.10 -10.66 -0.40
CA ILE A 225 5.00 -9.53 -0.24
C ILE A 225 4.17 -8.24 -0.28
N GLY A 226 4.30 -7.42 0.76
CA GLY A 226 3.41 -6.28 0.95
C GLY A 226 1.94 -6.76 1.01
N ASP A 227 1.11 -6.28 0.10
CA ASP A 227 -0.32 -6.65 0.01
C ASP A 227 -0.63 -7.64 -1.13
N VAL A 228 0.37 -8.35 -1.65
CA VAL A 228 0.25 -9.19 -2.86
C VAL A 228 0.82 -10.58 -2.65
N GLY A 229 0.03 -11.59 -3.00
CA GLY A 229 0.45 -12.99 -3.12
C GLY A 229 0.84 -13.34 -4.55
N ILE A 230 1.88 -14.13 -4.72
CA ILE A 230 2.43 -14.54 -6.01
C ILE A 230 2.61 -16.05 -6.00
N ILE A 231 1.89 -16.77 -6.89
CA ILE A 231 2.12 -18.19 -7.17
C ILE A 231 2.88 -18.27 -8.48
N THR A 232 4.09 -18.83 -8.44
CA THR A 232 4.93 -19.05 -9.62
C THR A 232 4.90 -20.54 -9.99
N PHE A 233 4.71 -20.81 -11.26
CA PHE A 233 4.67 -22.15 -11.83
C PHE A 233 5.95 -22.46 -12.64
N GLU A 234 6.30 -23.73 -12.76
CA GLU A 234 7.47 -24.18 -13.52
C GLU A 234 7.38 -23.82 -15.02
N LYS A 235 6.16 -23.90 -15.58
CA LYS A 235 5.86 -23.64 -17.01
C LYS A 235 4.65 -22.73 -17.14
N PRO A 236 4.40 -22.13 -18.31
CA PRO A 236 3.18 -21.38 -18.59
C PRO A 236 1.92 -22.17 -18.19
N LEU A 237 1.01 -21.46 -17.52
CA LEU A 237 -0.24 -22.04 -17.03
C LEU A 237 -1.29 -22.00 -18.13
N THR A 238 -1.80 -23.17 -18.56
CA THR A 238 -2.79 -23.27 -19.63
C THR A 238 -4.20 -23.57 -19.13
N PHE A 239 -4.34 -24.11 -17.92
CA PHE A 239 -5.64 -24.28 -17.26
C PHE A 239 -5.51 -24.21 -15.73
N ILE A 240 -6.60 -23.80 -15.10
CA ILE A 240 -6.86 -23.95 -13.66
C ILE A 240 -7.86 -25.09 -13.52
N GLY A 241 -7.45 -26.21 -12.94
CA GLY A 241 -8.25 -27.43 -12.86
C GLY A 241 -9.24 -27.45 -11.68
N GLY A 242 -9.80 -28.64 -11.44
CA GLY A 242 -10.88 -28.82 -10.48
C GLY A 242 -10.52 -28.49 -9.03
N ALA A 243 -11.38 -27.70 -8.39
CA ALA A 243 -11.25 -27.32 -6.98
C ALA A 243 -9.92 -26.63 -6.59
N ALA A 244 -9.22 -25.98 -7.50
CA ALA A 244 -7.93 -25.33 -7.23
C ALA A 244 -7.98 -24.39 -6.02
N PHE A 245 -9.00 -23.54 -5.95
CA PHE A 245 -9.23 -22.56 -4.86
C PHE A 245 -10.55 -22.81 -4.12
N TYR A 246 -11.02 -24.05 -4.05
CA TYR A 246 -12.28 -24.42 -3.39
C TYR A 246 -12.31 -23.96 -1.91
N TYR A 247 -13.41 -23.32 -1.46
CA TYR A 247 -13.59 -22.78 -0.10
C TYR A 247 -12.55 -21.75 0.37
N GLN A 248 -11.83 -21.09 -0.54
CA GLN A 248 -10.87 -20.05 -0.18
C GLN A 248 -11.59 -18.72 0.14
N SER A 249 -12.26 -18.66 1.29
CA SER A 249 -13.05 -17.50 1.71
C SER A 249 -12.24 -16.24 1.96
N LYS A 250 -10.92 -16.35 2.13
CA LYS A 250 -10.00 -15.23 2.31
C LYS A 250 -9.43 -14.67 1.01
N LEU A 251 -9.54 -15.39 -0.10
CA LEU A 251 -9.14 -14.89 -1.41
C LEU A 251 -9.99 -13.67 -1.77
N GLN A 252 -9.33 -12.53 -2.01
CA GLN A 252 -9.98 -11.25 -2.26
C GLN A 252 -9.93 -10.84 -3.73
N SER A 253 -8.79 -11.00 -4.38
CA SER A 253 -8.64 -10.79 -5.81
C SER A 253 -7.71 -11.81 -6.44
N ILE A 254 -7.87 -12.04 -7.76
CA ILE A 254 -6.98 -12.92 -8.51
C ILE A 254 -6.83 -12.44 -9.95
N ILE A 255 -5.60 -12.48 -10.44
CA ILE A 255 -5.22 -12.22 -11.84
C ILE A 255 -4.74 -13.53 -12.43
N ILE A 256 -5.41 -13.97 -13.47
CA ILE A 256 -5.14 -15.25 -14.15
C ILE A 256 -4.29 -14.97 -15.39
N PRO A 257 -3.20 -15.74 -15.64
CA PRO A 257 -2.34 -15.57 -16.82
C PRO A 257 -3.10 -15.64 -18.15
N GLU A 258 -2.63 -14.86 -19.13
CA GLU A 258 -3.27 -14.76 -20.46
C GLU A 258 -3.20 -16.05 -21.30
N THR A 259 -2.43 -17.05 -20.89
CA THR A 259 -2.37 -18.38 -21.53
C THR A 259 -3.44 -19.36 -21.04
N VAL A 260 -4.18 -19.02 -19.98
CA VAL A 260 -5.21 -19.91 -19.43
C VAL A 260 -6.46 -19.89 -20.28
N SER A 261 -6.79 -21.05 -20.86
CA SER A 261 -7.97 -21.23 -21.71
C SER A 261 -9.17 -21.88 -20.98
N THR A 262 -8.93 -22.50 -19.82
CA THR A 262 -9.97 -23.25 -19.09
C THR A 262 -9.93 -22.96 -17.59
N ILE A 263 -11.09 -22.66 -17.01
CA ILE A 263 -11.34 -22.65 -15.57
C ILE A 263 -12.17 -23.91 -15.25
N GLY A 264 -11.58 -24.81 -14.46
CA GLY A 264 -12.10 -26.13 -14.16
C GLY A 264 -13.29 -26.14 -13.19
N GLU A 265 -13.80 -27.33 -12.94
CA GLU A 265 -14.96 -27.57 -12.07
C GLU A 265 -14.66 -27.10 -10.63
N LYS A 266 -15.60 -26.34 -10.04
CA LYS A 266 -15.52 -25.91 -8.64
C LYS A 266 -14.25 -25.12 -8.27
N SER A 267 -13.49 -24.62 -9.27
CA SER A 267 -12.17 -24.00 -9.04
C SER A 267 -12.20 -22.90 -8.00
N PHE A 268 -13.24 -22.07 -8.01
CA PHE A 268 -13.46 -20.97 -7.06
C PHE A 268 -14.77 -21.12 -6.26
N GLN A 269 -15.33 -22.33 -6.23
CA GLN A 269 -16.57 -22.57 -5.51
C GLN A 269 -16.43 -22.20 -4.03
N TYR A 270 -17.38 -21.41 -3.49
CA TYR A 270 -17.38 -20.88 -2.12
C TYR A 270 -16.21 -19.93 -1.79
N CYS A 271 -15.59 -19.31 -2.76
CA CYS A 271 -14.68 -18.18 -2.52
C CYS A 271 -15.48 -16.93 -2.13
N THR A 272 -16.11 -16.96 -0.95
CA THR A 272 -17.09 -15.94 -0.52
C THR A 272 -16.50 -14.54 -0.32
N GLY A 273 -15.17 -14.43 -0.13
CA GLY A 273 -14.42 -13.16 -0.02
C GLY A 273 -13.94 -12.59 -1.35
N LEU A 274 -14.07 -13.35 -2.46
CA LEU A 274 -13.56 -12.94 -3.76
C LEU A 274 -14.33 -11.74 -4.30
N LEU A 275 -13.65 -10.59 -4.42
CA LEU A 275 -14.20 -9.32 -4.90
C LEU A 275 -14.01 -9.15 -6.40
N SER A 276 -12.84 -9.56 -6.92
CA SER A 276 -12.51 -9.38 -8.33
C SER A 276 -11.71 -10.53 -8.90
N VAL A 277 -11.98 -10.82 -10.17
CA VAL A 277 -11.23 -11.77 -10.99
C VAL A 277 -10.92 -11.10 -12.31
N LYS A 278 -9.63 -11.04 -12.67
CA LYS A 278 -9.24 -10.68 -14.04
C LYS A 278 -9.14 -11.96 -14.87
N LEU A 279 -10.12 -12.16 -15.73
CA LEU A 279 -10.18 -13.30 -16.67
C LEU A 279 -9.29 -13.04 -17.90
N PRO A 280 -8.52 -14.04 -18.38
CA PRO A 280 -7.64 -13.89 -19.53
C PRO A 280 -8.42 -13.86 -20.86
N GLN A 281 -7.90 -13.15 -21.87
CA GLN A 281 -8.53 -13.08 -23.21
C GLN A 281 -8.54 -14.44 -23.96
N SER A 282 -7.64 -15.34 -23.59
CA SER A 282 -7.57 -16.73 -24.11
C SER A 282 -8.67 -17.66 -23.57
N LEU A 283 -9.43 -17.22 -22.53
CA LEU A 283 -10.42 -18.07 -21.86
C LEU A 283 -11.57 -18.46 -22.81
N THR A 284 -11.78 -19.78 -22.95
CA THR A 284 -12.84 -20.33 -23.79
C THR A 284 -13.86 -21.13 -23.01
N LEU A 285 -13.48 -21.68 -21.86
CA LEU A 285 -14.31 -22.63 -21.12
C LEU A 285 -14.31 -22.32 -19.60
N ILE A 286 -15.50 -22.16 -19.05
CA ILE A 286 -15.76 -22.06 -17.60
C ILE A 286 -16.65 -23.24 -17.22
N LYS A 287 -16.12 -24.17 -16.40
CA LYS A 287 -16.79 -25.45 -16.12
C LYS A 287 -17.79 -25.38 -14.96
N TYR A 288 -18.37 -26.55 -14.66
CA TYR A 288 -19.35 -26.78 -13.60
C TYR A 288 -18.97 -26.12 -12.27
N LYS A 289 -19.87 -25.28 -11.74
CA LYS A 289 -19.74 -24.60 -10.44
C LYS A 289 -18.44 -23.79 -10.25
N ALA A 290 -17.79 -23.37 -11.33
CA ALA A 290 -16.47 -22.73 -11.23
C ALA A 290 -16.43 -21.54 -10.24
N PHE A 291 -17.46 -20.69 -10.23
CA PHE A 291 -17.62 -19.55 -9.33
C PHE A 291 -18.89 -19.64 -8.45
N TYR A 292 -19.42 -20.82 -8.25
CA TYR A 292 -20.62 -21.04 -7.44
C TYR A 292 -20.46 -20.44 -6.03
N TRP A 293 -21.44 -19.60 -5.61
CA TRP A 293 -21.42 -18.92 -4.30
C TRP A 293 -20.24 -17.95 -4.09
N CYS A 294 -19.71 -17.35 -5.12
CA CYS A 294 -18.82 -16.20 -5.01
C CYS A 294 -19.63 -14.91 -4.75
N ARG A 295 -20.20 -14.79 -3.54
CA ARG A 295 -21.21 -13.77 -3.19
C ARG A 295 -20.70 -12.33 -3.24
N SER A 296 -19.39 -12.13 -3.06
CA SER A 296 -18.75 -10.81 -3.04
C SER A 296 -18.21 -10.40 -4.40
N LEU A 297 -18.16 -11.34 -5.36
CA LEU A 297 -17.66 -11.06 -6.70
C LEU A 297 -18.42 -9.90 -7.33
N ALA A 298 -17.69 -8.89 -7.83
CA ALA A 298 -18.25 -7.66 -8.37
C ALA A 298 -17.61 -7.30 -9.70
N ALA A 299 -18.37 -6.61 -10.56
CA ALA A 299 -17.89 -6.06 -11.83
C ALA A 299 -17.14 -7.07 -12.72
N LEU A 300 -17.60 -8.31 -12.78
CA LEU A 300 -17.02 -9.35 -13.62
C LEU A 300 -17.25 -9.01 -15.10
N VAL A 301 -16.16 -8.99 -15.86
CA VAL A 301 -16.20 -8.82 -17.32
C VAL A 301 -15.75 -10.11 -17.98
N PHE A 302 -16.57 -10.64 -18.87
CA PHE A 302 -16.22 -11.81 -19.65
C PHE A 302 -15.35 -11.42 -20.86
N PRO A 303 -14.27 -12.16 -21.16
CA PRO A 303 -13.59 -12.05 -22.44
C PRO A 303 -14.47 -12.56 -23.58
N ASP A 304 -14.35 -11.94 -24.75
CA ASP A 304 -15.14 -12.26 -25.94
C ASP A 304 -15.02 -13.71 -26.43
N ASN A 305 -13.91 -14.38 -26.09
CA ASN A 305 -13.58 -15.72 -26.54
C ASN A 305 -14.28 -16.86 -25.77
N VAL A 306 -14.96 -16.56 -24.66
CA VAL A 306 -15.70 -17.59 -23.90
C VAL A 306 -16.82 -18.18 -24.78
N GLN A 307 -16.79 -19.49 -24.95
CA GLN A 307 -17.72 -20.27 -25.78
C GLN A 307 -18.72 -21.07 -24.96
N GLU A 308 -18.34 -21.48 -23.75
CA GLU A 308 -19.18 -22.27 -22.86
C GLU A 308 -19.08 -21.80 -21.41
N ILE A 309 -20.25 -21.64 -20.77
CA ILE A 309 -20.39 -21.42 -19.34
C ILE A 309 -21.20 -22.60 -18.79
N GLY A 310 -20.53 -23.44 -18.00
CA GLY A 310 -21.04 -24.72 -17.51
C GLY A 310 -22.15 -24.59 -16.44
N ASP A 311 -22.69 -25.76 -16.06
CA ASP A 311 -23.77 -25.86 -15.08
C ASP A 311 -23.45 -25.13 -13.77
N GLU A 312 -24.36 -24.27 -13.32
CA GLU A 312 -24.28 -23.50 -12.06
C GLU A 312 -22.99 -22.69 -11.89
N ALA A 313 -22.29 -22.36 -13.01
CA ALA A 313 -20.96 -21.75 -12.94
C ALA A 313 -20.92 -20.45 -12.13
N PHE A 314 -21.95 -19.61 -12.21
CA PHE A 314 -22.07 -18.35 -11.46
C PHE A 314 -23.30 -18.32 -10.53
N ALA A 315 -23.92 -19.46 -10.25
CA ALA A 315 -25.07 -19.46 -9.37
C ALA A 315 -24.75 -18.87 -7.99
N TYR A 316 -25.65 -18.02 -7.46
CA TYR A 316 -25.51 -17.29 -6.19
C TYR A 316 -24.39 -16.24 -6.18
N CYS A 317 -24.06 -15.65 -7.34
CA CYS A 317 -23.13 -14.53 -7.47
C CYS A 317 -23.89 -13.20 -7.50
N TYR A 318 -24.46 -12.79 -6.36
CA TYR A 318 -25.44 -11.70 -6.23
C TYR A 318 -24.96 -10.31 -6.68
N LYS A 319 -23.65 -10.10 -6.81
CA LYS A 319 -23.00 -8.80 -7.11
C LYS A 319 -22.10 -8.86 -8.35
N ALA A 320 -22.05 -10.01 -9.04
CA ALA A 320 -21.04 -10.25 -10.06
C ALA A 320 -21.12 -9.29 -11.26
N PHE A 321 -22.32 -8.76 -11.54
CA PHE A 321 -22.55 -7.99 -12.75
C PHE A 321 -22.84 -6.52 -12.43
N GLU A 322 -22.16 -5.61 -13.13
CA GLU A 322 -22.31 -4.17 -12.93
C GLU A 322 -23.75 -3.72 -13.23
N ASN A 323 -24.33 -2.92 -12.34
CA ASN A 323 -25.73 -2.50 -12.43
C ASN A 323 -26.73 -3.67 -12.62
N ASN A 324 -26.37 -4.86 -12.13
CA ASN A 324 -27.14 -6.10 -12.28
C ASN A 324 -27.45 -6.44 -13.75
N THR A 325 -26.56 -6.04 -14.66
CA THR A 325 -26.67 -6.30 -16.10
C THR A 325 -25.61 -7.29 -16.54
N LEU A 326 -26.01 -8.44 -17.03
CA LEU A 326 -25.14 -9.45 -17.59
C LEU A 326 -24.86 -9.14 -19.07
N THR A 327 -23.61 -8.88 -19.42
CA THR A 327 -23.16 -8.82 -20.82
C THR A 327 -22.57 -10.18 -21.21
N LEU A 328 -23.17 -10.83 -22.19
CA LEU A 328 -22.69 -12.15 -22.65
C LEU A 328 -21.46 -12.01 -23.55
N PRO A 329 -20.48 -12.95 -23.42
CA PRO A 329 -19.33 -13.05 -24.34
C PRO A 329 -19.78 -13.16 -25.79
N LYS A 330 -19.06 -12.52 -26.73
CA LYS A 330 -19.48 -12.54 -28.15
C LYS A 330 -19.55 -13.95 -28.79
N LYS A 331 -18.66 -14.86 -28.36
CA LYS A 331 -18.59 -16.23 -28.91
C LYS A 331 -19.40 -17.26 -28.11
N LEU A 332 -20.15 -16.85 -27.09
CA LEU A 332 -20.93 -17.76 -26.27
C LEU A 332 -22.07 -18.35 -27.09
N GLN A 333 -22.12 -19.67 -27.15
CA GLN A 333 -23.16 -20.42 -27.88
C GLN A 333 -24.19 -21.05 -26.95
N THR A 334 -23.77 -21.40 -25.74
CA THR A 334 -24.62 -22.13 -24.79
C THR A 334 -24.50 -21.57 -23.40
N ILE A 335 -25.62 -21.33 -22.77
CA ILE A 335 -25.75 -21.09 -21.32
C ILE A 335 -26.26 -22.39 -20.71
N SER A 336 -25.46 -23.04 -19.87
CA SER A 336 -25.81 -24.32 -19.28
C SER A 336 -26.79 -24.19 -18.11
N ARG A 337 -27.21 -25.33 -17.56
CA ARG A 337 -28.21 -25.40 -16.48
C ARG A 337 -27.79 -24.56 -15.27
N GLY A 338 -28.69 -23.66 -14.82
CA GLY A 338 -28.52 -22.85 -13.63
C GLY A 338 -27.34 -21.90 -13.65
N ALA A 339 -26.72 -21.65 -14.80
CA ALA A 339 -25.45 -20.92 -14.91
C ALA A 339 -25.45 -19.55 -14.22
N PHE A 340 -26.58 -18.82 -14.30
CA PHE A 340 -26.79 -17.50 -13.68
C PHE A 340 -28.00 -17.48 -12.72
N LYS A 341 -28.28 -18.62 -12.11
CA LYS A 341 -29.32 -18.73 -11.10
C LYS A 341 -28.96 -17.89 -9.86
N ASP A 342 -29.95 -17.16 -9.29
CA ASP A 342 -29.77 -16.37 -8.07
C ASP A 342 -28.65 -15.31 -8.19
N CYS A 343 -28.60 -14.54 -9.29
CA CYS A 343 -27.59 -13.52 -9.55
C CYS A 343 -28.12 -12.08 -9.41
N ASN A 344 -29.38 -11.87 -9.00
CA ASN A 344 -30.06 -10.56 -8.90
C ASN A 344 -30.05 -9.77 -10.23
N LEU A 345 -30.08 -10.46 -11.37
CA LEU A 345 -30.04 -9.81 -12.69
C LEU A 345 -31.30 -9.01 -12.96
N LEU A 346 -31.11 -7.79 -13.46
CA LEU A 346 -32.18 -6.91 -13.98
C LEU A 346 -32.23 -6.94 -15.50
N ASN A 347 -31.11 -7.20 -16.16
CA ASN A 347 -31.04 -7.19 -17.63
C ASN A 347 -29.97 -8.14 -18.16
N VAL A 348 -30.11 -8.53 -19.43
CA VAL A 348 -29.13 -9.30 -20.20
C VAL A 348 -28.86 -8.60 -21.52
N ILE A 349 -27.58 -8.33 -21.82
CA ILE A 349 -27.10 -7.91 -23.12
C ILE A 349 -26.71 -9.18 -23.88
N TRP A 350 -27.58 -9.58 -24.79
CA TRP A 350 -27.42 -10.81 -25.56
C TRP A 350 -26.35 -10.69 -26.64
N ASN A 351 -25.80 -11.82 -27.06
CA ASN A 351 -24.94 -11.91 -28.22
C ASN A 351 -25.67 -12.59 -29.41
N GLU A 352 -25.11 -12.50 -30.58
CA GLU A 352 -25.67 -13.04 -31.82
C GLU A 352 -25.41 -14.55 -32.04
N ASN A 353 -24.53 -15.17 -31.25
CA ASN A 353 -24.11 -16.57 -31.39
C ASN A 353 -24.83 -17.53 -30.44
N LEU A 354 -25.55 -16.99 -29.44
CA LEU A 354 -26.28 -17.80 -28.46
C LEU A 354 -27.41 -18.55 -29.11
N ASN A 355 -27.45 -19.87 -29.01
CA ASN A 355 -28.49 -20.71 -29.61
C ASN A 355 -29.29 -21.53 -28.60
N TYR A 356 -28.79 -21.68 -27.37
CA TYR A 356 -29.41 -22.52 -26.34
C TYR A 356 -29.31 -21.88 -24.95
N ILE A 357 -30.43 -21.90 -24.23
CA ILE A 357 -30.50 -21.50 -22.81
C ILE A 357 -31.02 -22.70 -22.02
N GLY A 358 -30.16 -23.20 -21.13
CA GLY A 358 -30.39 -24.40 -20.33
C GLY A 358 -31.41 -24.22 -19.21
N SER A 359 -31.82 -25.34 -18.65
CA SER A 359 -32.77 -25.41 -17.55
C SER A 359 -32.34 -24.54 -16.37
N THR A 360 -33.29 -23.81 -15.76
CA THR A 360 -33.05 -22.93 -14.59
C THR A 360 -31.95 -21.88 -14.78
N ALA A 361 -31.46 -21.63 -16.00
CA ALA A 361 -30.28 -20.78 -16.27
C ALA A 361 -30.40 -19.39 -15.65
N PHE A 362 -31.57 -18.79 -15.62
CA PHE A 362 -31.90 -17.49 -15.07
C PHE A 362 -32.92 -17.55 -13.92
N CYS A 363 -33.09 -18.70 -13.29
CA CYS A 363 -34.04 -18.89 -12.19
C CYS A 363 -33.73 -17.92 -11.05
N ASN A 364 -34.78 -17.35 -10.43
CA ASN A 364 -34.72 -16.46 -9.27
C ASN A 364 -33.85 -15.23 -9.50
N ASN A 365 -34.09 -14.49 -10.58
CA ASN A 365 -33.52 -13.18 -10.89
C ASN A 365 -34.60 -12.07 -10.85
N ASP A 366 -34.16 -10.82 -10.86
CA ASP A 366 -35.00 -9.64 -10.59
C ASP A 366 -35.48 -8.93 -11.87
N PHE A 367 -35.54 -9.61 -12.99
CA PHE A 367 -36.08 -9.04 -14.24
C PHE A 367 -37.47 -8.46 -14.05
N GLU A 368 -37.72 -7.24 -14.54
CA GLU A 368 -39.07 -6.69 -14.69
C GLU A 368 -39.65 -6.97 -16.09
N GLU A 369 -38.85 -6.84 -17.11
CA GLU A 369 -39.14 -7.21 -18.48
C GLU A 369 -37.93 -7.91 -19.11
N ILE A 370 -38.17 -8.82 -20.03
CA ILE A 370 -37.09 -9.46 -20.79
C ILE A 370 -37.53 -9.69 -22.24
N SER A 371 -36.65 -9.36 -23.18
CA SER A 371 -36.79 -9.69 -24.58
C SER A 371 -35.70 -10.69 -24.96
N ILE A 372 -36.05 -11.85 -25.48
CA ILE A 372 -35.15 -12.93 -25.83
C ILE A 372 -34.97 -12.93 -27.36
N PRO A 373 -33.74 -12.84 -27.87
CA PRO A 373 -33.48 -12.70 -29.30
C PRO A 373 -33.75 -13.98 -30.07
N GLY A 374 -34.10 -13.83 -31.34
CA GLY A 374 -34.53 -14.94 -32.22
C GLY A 374 -33.44 -15.93 -32.61
N ASN A 375 -32.18 -15.62 -32.39
CA ASN A 375 -31.07 -16.58 -32.57
C ASN A 375 -31.05 -17.68 -31.49
N VAL A 376 -31.72 -17.49 -30.36
CA VAL A 376 -31.91 -18.52 -29.33
C VAL A 376 -32.99 -19.50 -29.77
N ALA A 377 -32.61 -20.59 -30.40
CA ALA A 377 -33.57 -21.56 -30.95
C ALA A 377 -34.35 -22.30 -29.85
N THR A 378 -33.71 -22.60 -28.72
CA THR A 378 -34.29 -23.42 -27.64
C THR A 378 -34.10 -22.78 -26.27
N ILE A 379 -35.20 -22.70 -25.50
CA ILE A 379 -35.24 -22.31 -24.09
C ILE A 379 -35.76 -23.50 -23.29
N ASP A 380 -34.89 -24.04 -22.42
CA ASP A 380 -35.17 -25.25 -21.67
C ASP A 380 -36.09 -24.98 -20.45
N HIS A 381 -36.58 -26.04 -19.80
CA HIS A 381 -37.53 -25.98 -18.71
C HIS A 381 -37.04 -25.18 -17.50
N HIS A 382 -37.98 -24.52 -16.79
CA HIS A 382 -37.72 -23.73 -15.58
C HIS A 382 -36.73 -22.57 -15.75
N CYS A 383 -36.42 -22.15 -16.99
CA CYS A 383 -35.34 -21.19 -17.28
C CYS A 383 -35.40 -19.89 -16.48
N PHE A 384 -36.59 -19.30 -16.34
CA PHE A 384 -36.90 -18.08 -15.60
C PHE A 384 -37.81 -18.33 -14.37
N GLU A 385 -37.82 -19.56 -13.86
CA GLU A 385 -38.63 -19.89 -12.68
C GLU A 385 -38.35 -18.93 -11.52
N THR A 386 -39.39 -18.51 -10.77
CA THR A 386 -39.28 -17.65 -9.58
C THR A 386 -38.78 -16.23 -9.89
N CYS A 387 -38.77 -15.76 -11.13
CA CYS A 387 -38.48 -14.35 -11.44
C CYS A 387 -39.70 -13.50 -11.02
N ARG A 388 -39.84 -13.23 -9.71
CA ARG A 388 -41.05 -12.70 -9.06
C ARG A 388 -41.42 -11.28 -9.47
N LEU A 389 -40.47 -10.51 -10.03
CA LEU A 389 -40.66 -9.14 -10.49
C LEU A 389 -41.07 -9.08 -11.97
N LEU A 390 -40.92 -10.18 -12.71
CA LEU A 390 -41.14 -10.25 -14.15
C LEU A 390 -42.60 -9.97 -14.51
N LYS A 391 -42.85 -8.92 -15.32
CA LYS A 391 -44.16 -8.45 -15.77
C LYS A 391 -44.41 -8.78 -17.23
N LYS A 392 -43.35 -8.70 -18.06
CA LYS A 392 -43.41 -8.90 -19.51
C LYS A 392 -42.29 -9.78 -20.02
N VAL A 393 -42.63 -10.70 -20.92
CA VAL A 393 -41.67 -11.48 -21.72
C VAL A 393 -41.99 -11.30 -23.18
N GLU A 394 -40.93 -11.09 -23.99
CA GLU A 394 -41.06 -11.00 -25.44
C GLU A 394 -40.07 -11.97 -26.10
N PHE A 395 -40.58 -12.91 -26.88
CA PHE A 395 -39.76 -13.81 -27.68
C PHE A 395 -39.73 -13.26 -29.10
N GLN A 396 -38.52 -13.06 -29.65
CA GLN A 396 -38.35 -12.55 -31.01
C GLN A 396 -38.46 -13.68 -32.05
N GLU A 397 -38.75 -13.30 -33.31
CA GLU A 397 -38.84 -14.25 -34.43
C GLU A 397 -37.55 -15.06 -34.61
N GLY A 398 -37.69 -16.37 -34.76
CA GLY A 398 -36.57 -17.33 -34.85
C GLY A 398 -36.54 -18.33 -33.69
N ILE A 399 -37.15 -18.04 -32.55
CA ILE A 399 -37.32 -18.98 -31.45
C ILE A 399 -38.33 -20.06 -31.88
N THR A 400 -37.96 -21.33 -31.78
CA THR A 400 -38.78 -22.46 -32.20
C THR A 400 -39.31 -23.29 -31.02
N LYS A 401 -38.60 -23.30 -29.89
CA LYS A 401 -38.97 -24.12 -28.74
C LYS A 401 -38.82 -23.35 -27.42
N VAL A 402 -39.90 -23.36 -26.64
CA VAL A 402 -39.91 -22.93 -25.23
C VAL A 402 -40.46 -24.08 -24.39
N ASP A 403 -39.66 -24.67 -23.54
CA ASP A 403 -40.05 -25.84 -22.76
C ASP A 403 -40.87 -25.48 -21.53
N GLY A 404 -41.41 -26.49 -20.83
CA GLY A 404 -42.39 -26.29 -19.76
C GLY A 404 -41.88 -25.59 -18.52
N TYR A 405 -42.78 -24.94 -17.81
CA TYR A 405 -42.53 -24.31 -16.50
C TYR A 405 -41.51 -23.16 -16.50
N CYS A 406 -41.19 -22.62 -17.67
CA CYS A 406 -40.15 -21.55 -17.78
C CYS A 406 -40.43 -20.36 -16.88
N PHE A 407 -41.72 -20.03 -16.59
CA PHE A 407 -42.11 -18.91 -15.76
C PHE A 407 -42.90 -19.33 -14.52
N LEU A 408 -42.68 -20.53 -14.03
CA LEU A 408 -43.27 -21.02 -12.78
C LEU A 408 -42.93 -20.07 -11.63
N TYR A 409 -43.92 -19.66 -10.82
CA TYR A 409 -43.82 -18.68 -9.75
C TYR A 409 -43.42 -17.25 -10.15
N CYS A 410 -43.51 -16.88 -11.44
CA CYS A 410 -43.40 -15.48 -11.88
C CYS A 410 -44.72 -14.75 -11.60
N VAL A 411 -45.01 -14.46 -10.33
CA VAL A 411 -46.34 -14.02 -9.82
C VAL A 411 -46.81 -12.68 -10.36
N LYS A 412 -45.94 -11.86 -10.98
CA LYS A 412 -46.29 -10.58 -11.61
C LYS A 412 -46.43 -10.67 -13.13
N LEU A 413 -46.16 -11.82 -13.74
CA LEU A 413 -46.18 -11.98 -15.19
C LEU A 413 -47.60 -11.82 -15.73
N SER A 414 -47.81 -10.79 -16.55
CA SER A 414 -49.09 -10.42 -17.11
C SER A 414 -49.10 -10.36 -18.64
N LYS A 415 -47.90 -10.33 -19.27
CA LYS A 415 -47.80 -10.24 -20.74
C LYS A 415 -46.70 -11.15 -21.26
N VAL A 416 -47.04 -12.03 -22.20
CA VAL A 416 -46.12 -12.85 -22.97
C VAL A 416 -46.39 -12.63 -24.46
N ILE A 417 -45.36 -12.27 -25.22
CA ILE A 417 -45.42 -12.10 -26.67
C ILE A 417 -44.66 -13.26 -27.29
N LEU A 418 -45.37 -14.08 -28.08
CA LEU A 418 -44.83 -15.26 -28.75
C LEU A 418 -44.53 -14.94 -30.21
N PRO A 419 -43.43 -15.49 -30.79
CA PRO A 419 -43.11 -15.33 -32.20
C PRO A 419 -43.97 -16.26 -33.05
N SER A 420 -44.10 -15.96 -34.34
CA SER A 420 -44.80 -16.83 -35.31
C SER A 420 -44.02 -18.12 -35.60
N THR A 421 -42.71 -18.15 -35.30
CA THR A 421 -41.81 -19.28 -35.56
C THR A 421 -41.87 -20.40 -34.51
N ILE A 422 -42.67 -20.24 -33.43
CA ILE A 422 -42.71 -21.22 -32.35
C ILE A 422 -43.45 -22.50 -32.82
N THR A 423 -42.81 -23.63 -32.65
CA THR A 423 -43.35 -24.95 -33.02
C THR A 423 -43.61 -25.85 -31.81
N GLU A 424 -42.84 -25.64 -30.72
CA GLU A 424 -42.99 -26.38 -29.47
C GLU A 424 -43.13 -25.43 -28.30
N LEU A 425 -44.28 -25.48 -27.61
CA LEU A 425 -44.58 -24.67 -26.45
C LEU A 425 -45.06 -25.54 -25.29
N GLY A 426 -44.23 -25.69 -24.26
CA GLY A 426 -44.59 -26.39 -23.03
C GLY A 426 -45.57 -25.59 -22.16
N TYR A 427 -45.89 -26.12 -20.97
CA TYR A 427 -46.70 -25.40 -19.98
C TYR A 427 -45.88 -24.25 -19.41
N ILE A 428 -45.94 -23.08 -20.07
CA ILE A 428 -45.11 -21.91 -19.67
C ILE A 428 -45.70 -21.15 -18.48
N PHE A 429 -47.01 -21.28 -18.21
CA PHE A 429 -47.72 -20.66 -17.10
C PHE A 429 -47.94 -21.64 -15.95
N PRO A 430 -47.94 -21.18 -14.69
CA PRO A 430 -48.44 -21.98 -13.58
C PRO A 430 -49.92 -22.34 -13.81
N PRO A 431 -50.38 -23.53 -13.39
CA PRO A 431 -51.83 -23.78 -13.36
C PRO A 431 -52.50 -22.66 -12.57
N MET A 432 -53.49 -22.01 -13.15
CA MET A 432 -54.28 -21.02 -12.42
C MET A 432 -54.95 -21.76 -11.26
N LEU A 433 -54.59 -21.41 -10.02
CA LEU A 433 -55.25 -21.84 -8.79
C LEU A 433 -56.59 -21.14 -8.67
#